data_862ec6697116f5c9a4eb70c70a7ea1c5
#
_entry.id   862ec6697116f5c9a4eb70c70a7ea1c5
#
_cell.length_a   1.000
_cell.length_b   1.000
_cell.length_c   1.000
_cell.angle_alpha   90.00
_cell.angle_beta   90.00
_cell.angle_gamma   90.00
#
_symmetry.space_group_name_H-M   'P 1'
#
loop_
_entity.id
_entity.type
_entity.pdbx_description
1 polymer ?
#
loop_
_entity_poly.entity_id
_entity_poly.type
_entity_poly.pdbx_seq_one_letter_code
_entity_poly.pdbx_strand_id
1 'polypeptide(L)'
;GDVYKRQTELYKGNPEKSLTIGLTKTGGRDNYGHVTSRRIGGGHKRKLRIIDFKRNKFDSEATVERIEYDPNRSAFIALVSYDDGEKAYILAPQRLKAGDKVVSSAKADIKPGNAMPLKNMPVGTIIHNVELKAGKGGQLVRSAGCYAQLVGKDAGYAQLKLSSGELRVCLLYTSPSP
;
A
#
# COMPACT_ATOMS: atom_id res chain seq x y z
N GLY A 1 -18.66 12.27 9.45
CA GLY A 1 -18.68 12.86 8.11
C GLY A 1 -17.64 12.29 7.14
N ASP A 2 -16.46 11.88 7.61
CA ASP A 2 -15.38 11.45 6.71
C ASP A 2 -15.58 10.07 6.06
N VAL A 3 -16.34 9.19 6.70
CA VAL A 3 -16.62 7.87 6.15
C VAL A 3 -17.51 7.97 4.91
N TYR A 4 -18.48 8.87 4.92
CA TYR A 4 -19.39 9.08 3.78
C TYR A 4 -18.70 9.71 2.57
N LYS A 5 -17.79 10.66 2.77
CA LYS A 5 -17.04 11.29 1.68
C LYS A 5 -16.13 10.29 0.99
N ARG A 6 -15.51 9.37 1.73
CA ARG A 6 -14.65 8.33 1.17
C ARG A 6 -15.41 7.31 0.32
N GLN A 7 -16.64 6.99 0.67
CA GLN A 7 -17.45 6.06 -0.11
C GLN A 7 -17.87 6.62 -1.48
N THR A 8 -18.00 7.94 -1.63
CA THR A 8 -18.36 8.55 -2.90
C THR A 8 -17.18 8.64 -3.88
N GLU A 9 -15.95 8.60 -3.39
CA GLU A 9 -14.73 8.63 -4.20
C GLU A 9 -14.28 7.25 -4.65
N LEU A 10 -14.86 6.18 -4.11
CA LEU A 10 -14.51 4.80 -4.46
C LEU A 10 -15.15 4.36 -5.77
N TYR A 11 -14.37 3.66 -6.57
CA TYR A 11 -14.87 2.97 -7.75
C TYR A 11 -15.78 1.80 -7.35
N LYS A 12 -16.97 1.74 -7.92
CA LYS A 12 -18.00 0.74 -7.61
C LYS A 12 -18.06 -0.45 -8.56
N GLY A 13 -17.21 -0.48 -9.57
CA GLY A 13 -17.18 -1.55 -10.56
C GLY A 13 -16.29 -2.73 -10.15
N ASN A 14 -16.06 -3.61 -11.11
CA ASN A 14 -15.21 -4.79 -10.91
C ASN A 14 -13.74 -4.41 -10.88
N PRO A 15 -12.89 -5.17 -10.13
CA PRO A 15 -11.44 -4.95 -10.14
C PRO A 15 -10.83 -5.31 -11.49
N GLU A 16 -9.61 -4.86 -11.75
CA GLU A 16 -8.85 -5.24 -12.94
C GLU A 16 -8.51 -6.72 -12.91
N LYS A 17 -8.99 -7.48 -13.89
CA LYS A 17 -8.88 -8.95 -13.91
C LYS A 17 -7.43 -9.44 -13.94
N SER A 18 -6.56 -8.76 -14.69
CA SER A 18 -5.14 -9.14 -14.81
C SER A 18 -4.37 -9.02 -13.50
N LEU A 19 -4.88 -8.25 -12.53
CA LEU A 19 -4.26 -8.00 -11.24
C LEU A 19 -4.99 -8.69 -10.07
N THR A 20 -5.84 -9.67 -10.37
CA THR A 20 -6.60 -10.38 -9.35
C THR A 20 -6.38 -11.89 -9.42
N ILE A 21 -6.40 -12.53 -8.25
CA ILE A 21 -6.32 -13.98 -8.09
C ILE A 21 -7.49 -14.42 -7.23
N GLY A 22 -8.14 -15.54 -7.62
CA GLY A 22 -9.18 -16.13 -6.80
C GLY A 22 -8.63 -16.68 -5.50
N LEU A 23 -9.34 -16.43 -4.40
CA LEU A 23 -9.02 -17.02 -3.09
C LEU A 23 -9.89 -18.26 -2.85
N THR A 24 -9.24 -19.39 -2.60
CA THR A 24 -9.92 -20.62 -2.19
C THR A 24 -10.03 -20.65 -0.66
N LYS A 25 -11.26 -20.72 -0.17
CA LYS A 25 -11.53 -20.87 1.25
C LYS A 25 -11.64 -22.35 1.59
N THR A 26 -10.88 -22.81 2.58
CA THR A 26 -10.94 -24.19 3.05
C THR A 26 -12.11 -24.45 4.01
N GLY A 27 -12.72 -23.40 4.56
CA GLY A 27 -13.77 -23.52 5.56
C GLY A 27 -13.31 -24.22 6.85
N GLY A 28 -12.00 -24.16 7.16
CA GLY A 28 -11.41 -24.87 8.31
C GLY A 28 -11.29 -26.37 8.10
N ARG A 29 -11.33 -26.86 6.87
CA ARG A 29 -11.26 -28.28 6.51
C ARG A 29 -9.91 -28.63 5.89
N ASP A 30 -9.46 -29.87 6.14
CA ASP A 30 -8.24 -30.41 5.52
C ASP A 30 -8.49 -30.87 4.07
N ASN A 31 -7.47 -31.46 3.43
CA ASN A 31 -7.54 -31.97 2.06
C ASN A 31 -8.54 -33.13 1.87
N TYR A 32 -8.96 -33.77 2.95
CA TYR A 32 -9.92 -34.88 2.95
C TYR A 32 -11.33 -34.44 3.34
N GLY A 33 -11.57 -33.16 3.53
CA GLY A 33 -12.86 -32.62 3.91
C GLY A 33 -13.16 -32.66 5.40
N HIS A 34 -12.20 -33.06 6.25
CA HIS A 34 -12.37 -33.08 7.70
C HIS A 34 -12.25 -31.67 8.29
N VAL A 35 -13.10 -31.37 9.26
CA VAL A 35 -13.06 -30.08 9.97
C VAL A 35 -11.88 -30.05 10.94
N THR A 36 -10.84 -29.31 10.60
CA THR A 36 -9.64 -29.13 11.42
C THR A 36 -9.71 -27.88 12.29
N SER A 37 -10.51 -26.88 11.89
CA SER A 37 -10.75 -25.67 12.66
C SER A 37 -12.25 -25.38 12.73
N ARG A 38 -12.77 -25.22 13.95
CA ARG A 38 -14.18 -24.92 14.17
C ARG A 38 -14.47 -23.44 13.94
N ARG A 39 -15.70 -23.12 13.52
CA ARG A 39 -16.20 -21.76 13.32
C ARG A 39 -15.46 -20.96 12.22
N ILE A 40 -14.77 -21.66 11.34
CA ILE A 40 -14.17 -21.09 10.13
C ILE A 40 -15.02 -21.55 8.95
N GLY A 41 -15.43 -20.61 8.14
CA GLY A 41 -16.19 -20.86 6.93
C GLY A 41 -17.27 -19.79 6.70
N GLY A 42 -17.81 -19.79 5.52
CA GLY A 42 -18.78 -18.81 5.08
C GLY A 42 -18.15 -17.48 4.67
N GLY A 43 -18.96 -16.48 4.46
CA GLY A 43 -18.58 -15.18 3.92
C GLY A 43 -18.58 -15.15 2.39
N HIS A 44 -18.52 -13.95 1.84
CA HIS A 44 -18.53 -13.73 0.40
C HIS A 44 -17.23 -14.18 -0.25
N LYS A 45 -17.31 -14.59 -1.51
CA LYS A 45 -16.13 -14.83 -2.32
C LYS A 45 -15.30 -13.55 -2.42
N ARG A 46 -14.01 -13.66 -2.16
CA ARG A 46 -13.06 -12.56 -2.26
C ARG A 46 -12.05 -12.85 -3.36
N LYS A 47 -11.63 -11.80 -4.06
CA LYS A 47 -10.53 -11.86 -5.00
C LYS A 47 -9.32 -11.18 -4.37
N LEU A 48 -8.17 -11.86 -4.42
CA LEU A 48 -6.92 -11.27 -3.98
C LEU A 48 -6.42 -10.30 -5.07
N ARG A 49 -6.22 -9.03 -4.71
CA ARG A 49 -5.59 -8.05 -5.59
C ARG A 49 -4.09 -8.13 -5.41
N ILE A 50 -3.36 -8.16 -6.52
CA ILE A 50 -1.91 -8.15 -6.51
C ILE A 50 -1.46 -6.69 -6.34
N ILE A 51 -0.89 -6.39 -5.17
CA ILE A 51 -0.43 -5.03 -4.83
C ILE A 51 1.06 -4.93 -5.11
N ASP A 52 1.47 -3.85 -5.79
CA ASP A 52 2.87 -3.54 -6.01
C ASP A 52 3.45 -2.86 -4.76
N PHE A 53 3.95 -3.68 -3.83
CA PHE A 53 4.61 -3.18 -2.62
C PHE A 53 6.04 -2.71 -2.86
N LYS A 54 6.67 -3.17 -3.93
CA LYS A 54 8.07 -2.83 -4.21
C LYS A 54 8.23 -1.47 -4.87
N ARG A 55 7.26 -1.06 -5.69
CA ARG A 55 7.32 0.22 -6.41
C ARG A 55 8.67 0.39 -7.13
N ASN A 56 9.14 -0.69 -7.80
CA ASN A 56 10.47 -0.75 -8.42
C ASN A 56 10.50 -0.29 -9.89
N LYS A 57 9.41 0.19 -10.43
CA LYS A 57 9.37 0.86 -11.74
C LYS A 57 9.80 2.32 -11.57
N PHE A 58 11.11 2.52 -11.46
CA PHE A 58 11.70 3.81 -11.11
C PHE A 58 11.62 4.81 -12.26
N ASP A 59 11.49 6.10 -11.91
CA ASP A 59 11.48 7.25 -12.81
C ASP A 59 10.40 7.20 -13.90
N SER A 60 9.40 6.34 -13.73
CA SER A 60 8.22 6.25 -14.61
C SER A 60 7.01 6.83 -13.92
N GLU A 61 6.41 7.86 -14.51
CA GLU A 61 5.20 8.48 -13.99
C GLU A 61 3.98 7.61 -14.30
N ALA A 62 3.11 7.48 -13.33
CA ALA A 62 1.83 6.79 -13.48
C ALA A 62 0.69 7.74 -13.12
N THR A 63 -0.46 7.54 -13.76
CA THR A 63 -1.69 8.27 -13.45
C THR A 63 -2.64 7.39 -12.67
N VAL A 64 -3.19 7.90 -11.59
CA VAL A 64 -4.22 7.20 -10.81
C VAL A 64 -5.51 7.20 -11.60
N GLU A 65 -5.96 6.00 -12.00
CA GLU A 65 -7.22 5.86 -12.73
C GLU A 65 -8.43 5.88 -11.79
N ARG A 66 -8.31 5.18 -10.66
CA ARG A 66 -9.42 5.04 -9.71
C ARG A 66 -8.93 4.55 -8.36
N ILE A 67 -9.70 4.84 -7.32
CA ILE A 67 -9.51 4.31 -5.96
C ILE A 67 -10.52 3.17 -5.78
N GLU A 68 -10.07 2.02 -5.30
CA GLU A 68 -10.88 0.83 -5.13
C GLU A 68 -10.89 0.33 -3.69
N TYR A 69 -11.97 -0.34 -3.31
CA TYR A 69 -12.08 -1.08 -2.07
C TYR A 69 -11.48 -2.48 -2.24
N ASP A 70 -10.58 -2.88 -1.31
CA ASP A 70 -10.04 -4.23 -1.26
C ASP A 70 -10.60 -4.95 -0.03
N PRO A 71 -11.39 -6.04 -0.21
CA PRO A 71 -11.99 -6.75 0.90
C PRO A 71 -10.97 -7.50 1.78
N ASN A 72 -9.72 -7.61 1.35
CA ASN A 72 -8.66 -8.34 2.06
C ASN A 72 -7.82 -7.44 2.97
N ARG A 73 -8.08 -6.14 3.00
CA ARG A 73 -7.31 -5.19 3.82
C ARG A 73 -8.18 -3.99 4.24
N SER A 74 -7.73 -3.30 5.27
CA SER A 74 -8.43 -2.11 5.78
C SER A 74 -8.19 -0.85 4.94
N ALA A 75 -7.03 -0.75 4.28
CA ALA A 75 -6.69 0.39 3.44
C ALA A 75 -7.31 0.28 2.05
N PHE A 76 -7.63 1.42 1.43
CA PHE A 76 -8.02 1.45 0.03
C PHE A 76 -6.80 1.25 -0.87
N ILE A 77 -7.05 0.83 -2.10
CA ILE A 77 -6.02 0.66 -3.12
C ILE A 77 -6.32 1.57 -4.31
N ALA A 78 -5.28 1.92 -5.05
CA ALA A 78 -5.39 2.74 -6.25
C ALA A 78 -4.91 1.95 -7.47
N LEU A 79 -5.71 1.97 -8.53
CA LEU A 79 -5.27 1.46 -9.83
C LEU A 79 -4.53 2.57 -10.55
N VAL A 80 -3.26 2.34 -10.87
CA VAL A 80 -2.42 3.29 -11.59
C VAL A 80 -2.06 2.75 -12.96
N SER A 81 -1.97 3.64 -13.93
CA SER A 81 -1.58 3.33 -15.31
C SER A 81 -0.31 4.09 -15.66
N TYR A 82 0.73 3.36 -16.03
CA TYR A 82 1.98 3.94 -16.52
C TYR A 82 1.87 4.36 -17.99
N ASP A 83 2.75 5.25 -18.43
CA ASP A 83 2.75 5.77 -19.80
C ASP A 83 2.93 4.69 -20.87
N ASP A 84 3.58 3.56 -20.53
CA ASP A 84 3.76 2.41 -21.42
C ASP A 84 2.52 1.47 -21.48
N GLY A 85 1.44 1.81 -20.79
CA GLY A 85 0.22 1.01 -20.74
C GLY A 85 0.18 -0.05 -19.65
N GLU A 86 1.25 -0.24 -18.88
CA GLU A 86 1.26 -1.16 -17.75
C GLU A 86 0.42 -0.62 -16.61
N LYS A 87 -0.34 -1.50 -15.96
CA LYS A 87 -1.19 -1.15 -14.82
C LYS A 87 -0.72 -1.86 -13.57
N ALA A 88 -0.90 -1.22 -12.41
CA ALA A 88 -0.57 -1.79 -11.11
C ALA A 88 -1.54 -1.28 -10.05
N TYR A 89 -1.70 -2.07 -8.98
CA TYR A 89 -2.35 -1.59 -7.77
C TYR A 89 -1.30 -1.14 -6.76
N ILE A 90 -1.55 -0.02 -6.12
CA ILE A 90 -0.75 0.50 -5.00
C ILE A 90 -1.66 0.78 -3.81
N LEU A 91 -1.10 0.83 -2.61
CA LEU A 91 -1.86 1.30 -1.45
C LEU A 91 -2.19 2.79 -1.63
N ALA A 92 -3.45 3.16 -1.42
CA ALA A 92 -3.89 4.53 -1.59
C ALA A 92 -3.63 5.33 -0.30
N PRO A 93 -2.78 6.36 -0.34
CA PRO A 93 -2.65 7.29 0.78
C PRO A 93 -3.89 8.18 0.91
N GLN A 94 -4.04 8.82 2.06
CA GLN A 94 -5.26 9.50 2.47
C GLN A 94 -5.75 10.59 1.49
N ARG A 95 -4.84 11.26 0.78
CA ARG A 95 -5.16 12.40 -0.08
C ARG A 95 -5.07 12.10 -1.58
N LEU A 96 -4.86 10.84 -1.93
CA LEU A 96 -4.74 10.45 -3.34
C LEU A 96 -6.12 10.43 -4.00
N LYS A 97 -6.20 10.98 -5.21
CA LYS A 97 -7.44 11.07 -6.00
C LYS A 97 -7.22 10.54 -7.41
N ALA A 98 -8.30 10.13 -8.06
CA ALA A 98 -8.28 9.81 -9.48
C ALA A 98 -7.79 11.00 -10.30
N GLY A 99 -6.90 10.76 -11.26
CA GLY A 99 -6.24 11.79 -12.06
C GLY A 99 -4.91 12.28 -11.51
N ASP A 100 -4.60 12.01 -10.24
CA ASP A 100 -3.30 12.37 -9.66
C ASP A 100 -2.17 11.56 -10.31
N LYS A 101 -0.99 12.15 -10.34
CA LYS A 101 0.21 11.50 -10.87
C LYS A 101 1.11 11.05 -9.74
N VAL A 102 1.68 9.85 -9.87
CA VAL A 102 2.56 9.26 -8.88
C VAL A 102 3.82 8.73 -9.55
N VAL A 103 4.93 8.76 -8.82
CA VAL A 103 6.22 8.30 -9.31
C VAL A 103 7.02 7.66 -8.18
N SER A 104 7.84 6.67 -8.51
CA SER A 104 8.85 6.11 -7.61
C SER A 104 10.21 6.56 -8.09
N SER A 105 10.86 7.47 -7.37
CA SER A 105 12.14 8.04 -7.78
C SER A 105 12.90 8.59 -6.59
N ALA A 106 14.22 8.56 -6.68
CA ALA A 106 15.09 9.22 -5.69
C ALA A 106 14.89 10.75 -5.66
N LYS A 107 14.42 11.33 -6.76
CA LYS A 107 14.19 12.78 -6.92
C LYS A 107 12.70 13.15 -6.88
N ALA A 108 11.84 12.26 -6.43
CA ALA A 108 10.40 12.53 -6.37
C ALA A 108 10.07 13.65 -5.38
N ASP A 109 9.03 14.42 -5.68
CA ASP A 109 8.48 15.40 -4.74
C ASP A 109 7.77 14.69 -3.58
N ILE A 110 7.64 15.40 -2.46
CA ILE A 110 6.91 14.89 -1.28
C ILE A 110 5.41 15.09 -1.53
N LYS A 111 4.80 14.17 -2.25
CA LYS A 111 3.37 14.16 -2.59
C LYS A 111 2.73 12.82 -2.28
N PRO A 112 1.42 12.77 -1.98
CA PRO A 112 0.73 11.49 -1.77
C PRO A 112 0.90 10.53 -2.94
N GLY A 113 1.25 9.29 -2.65
CA GLY A 113 1.45 8.24 -3.65
C GLY A 113 2.84 8.11 -4.22
N ASN A 114 3.72 9.10 -4.04
CA ASN A 114 5.10 8.99 -4.48
C ASN A 114 5.91 8.09 -3.54
N ALA A 115 6.88 7.39 -4.09
CA ALA A 115 7.80 6.55 -3.32
C ALA A 115 9.24 7.03 -3.53
N MET A 116 10.01 7.07 -2.45
CA MET A 116 11.42 7.50 -2.50
C MET A 116 12.21 6.92 -1.33
N PRO A 117 13.56 6.85 -1.44
CA PRO A 117 14.39 6.43 -0.31
C PRO A 117 14.28 7.39 0.87
N LEU A 118 14.31 6.86 2.10
CA LEU A 118 14.24 7.65 3.33
C LEU A 118 15.34 8.70 3.42
N LYS A 119 16.52 8.41 2.87
CA LYS A 119 17.64 9.36 2.89
C LYS A 119 17.33 10.69 2.17
N ASN A 120 16.41 10.67 1.23
CA ASN A 120 16.03 11.84 0.43
C ASN A 120 14.80 12.57 0.97
N MET A 121 14.19 12.06 2.04
CA MET A 121 13.05 12.70 2.68
C MET A 121 13.49 13.65 3.78
N PRO A 122 12.87 14.83 3.92
CA PRO A 122 13.15 15.71 5.07
C PRO A 122 12.60 15.11 6.36
N VAL A 123 13.27 15.40 7.47
CA VAL A 123 12.78 15.06 8.82
C VAL A 123 11.43 15.77 9.05
N GLY A 124 10.49 15.06 9.65
CA GLY A 124 9.12 15.53 9.87
C GLY A 124 8.11 15.01 8.85
N THR A 125 8.55 14.36 7.77
CA THR A 125 7.65 13.82 6.75
C THR A 125 6.80 12.68 7.31
N ILE A 126 5.50 12.72 7.03
CA ILE A 126 4.57 11.64 7.35
C ILE A 126 4.56 10.65 6.19
N ILE A 127 4.76 9.37 6.49
CA ILE A 127 4.94 8.31 5.50
C ILE A 127 4.10 7.08 5.82
N HIS A 128 3.92 6.21 4.84
CA HIS A 128 3.29 4.91 4.98
C HIS A 128 3.98 3.87 4.09
N ASN A 129 3.62 2.60 4.24
CA ASN A 129 4.11 1.49 3.40
C ASN A 129 5.64 1.42 3.37
N VAL A 130 6.26 1.30 4.56
CA VAL A 130 7.71 1.37 4.72
C VAL A 130 8.35 0.01 4.51
N GLU A 131 9.44 -0.04 3.74
CA GLU A 131 10.27 -1.24 3.61
C GLU A 131 11.13 -1.46 4.87
N LEU A 132 11.20 -2.71 5.31
CA LEU A 132 12.13 -3.11 6.39
C LEU A 132 13.52 -3.41 5.85
N LYS A 133 13.61 -3.92 4.62
CA LYS A 133 14.85 -4.21 3.91
C LYS A 133 14.76 -3.65 2.49
N ALA A 134 15.85 -3.09 1.99
CA ALA A 134 15.89 -2.53 0.65
C ALA A 134 15.49 -3.56 -0.42
N GLY A 135 14.60 -3.18 -1.31
CA GLY A 135 14.12 -4.01 -2.41
C GLY A 135 13.10 -5.10 -2.04
N LYS A 136 12.77 -5.28 -0.78
CA LYS A 136 11.83 -6.32 -0.33
C LYS A 136 10.35 -5.92 -0.47
N GLY A 137 10.07 -4.63 -0.60
CA GLY A 137 8.71 -4.09 -0.65
C GLY A 137 8.20 -3.64 0.70
N GLY A 138 7.15 -2.81 0.70
CA GLY A 138 6.57 -2.24 1.91
C GLY A 138 5.99 -3.31 2.84
N GLN A 139 6.33 -3.24 4.11
CA GLN A 139 5.90 -4.19 5.14
C GLN A 139 5.30 -3.52 6.38
N LEU A 140 5.71 -2.29 6.69
CA LEU A 140 5.20 -1.51 7.82
C LEU A 140 4.18 -0.47 7.38
N VAL A 141 3.25 -0.13 8.27
CA VAL A 141 2.33 1.00 8.10
C VAL A 141 1.49 0.88 6.83
N ARG A 142 0.82 -0.27 6.65
CA ARG A 142 0.00 -0.57 5.47
C ARG A 142 -1.50 -0.48 5.71
N SER A 143 -1.94 -0.48 6.96
CA SER A 143 -3.37 -0.44 7.32
C SER A 143 -3.94 0.96 7.23
N ALA A 144 -5.26 1.07 7.07
CA ALA A 144 -5.96 2.36 7.08
C ALA A 144 -5.74 3.09 8.40
N GLY A 145 -5.51 4.40 8.32
CA GLY A 145 -5.27 5.25 9.48
C GLY A 145 -3.90 5.11 10.13
N CYS A 146 -3.07 4.17 9.66
CA CYS A 146 -1.69 4.02 10.13
C CYS A 146 -0.76 4.99 9.41
N TYR A 147 0.17 5.56 10.16
CA TYR A 147 1.20 6.45 9.61
C TYR A 147 2.48 6.33 10.43
N ALA A 148 3.60 6.76 9.86
CA ALA A 148 4.85 6.93 10.56
C ALA A 148 5.40 8.32 10.24
N GLN A 149 6.15 8.90 11.17
CA GLN A 149 6.84 10.16 10.98
C GLN A 149 8.35 9.92 11.02
N LEU A 150 9.06 10.47 10.04
CA LEU A 150 10.51 10.46 10.03
C LEU A 150 11.00 11.50 11.06
N VAL A 151 11.53 11.02 12.19
CA VAL A 151 11.95 11.91 13.30
C VAL A 151 13.43 12.18 13.35
N GLY A 152 14.26 11.34 12.71
CA GLY A 152 15.70 11.55 12.68
C GLY A 152 16.41 10.66 11.69
N LYS A 153 17.64 11.04 11.35
CA LYS A 153 18.55 10.27 10.50
C LYS A 153 19.92 10.28 11.13
N ASP A 154 20.53 9.12 11.31
CA ASP A 154 21.86 9.01 11.91
C ASP A 154 22.55 7.73 11.44
N ALA A 155 23.86 7.81 11.14
CA ALA A 155 24.74 6.69 10.87
C ALA A 155 24.18 5.67 9.84
N GLY A 156 23.50 6.13 8.81
CA GLY A 156 22.90 5.27 7.78
C GLY A 156 21.54 4.69 8.15
N TYR A 157 20.96 5.10 9.27
CA TYR A 157 19.64 4.66 9.75
C TYR A 157 18.66 5.81 9.84
N ALA A 158 17.39 5.51 9.65
CA ALA A 158 16.28 6.42 9.89
C ALA A 158 15.52 6.00 11.15
N GLN A 159 15.15 6.98 11.96
CA GLN A 159 14.28 6.77 13.13
C GLN A 159 12.84 7.15 12.73
N LEU A 160 11.92 6.21 12.93
CA LEU A 160 10.51 6.39 12.60
C LEU A 160 9.67 6.31 13.88
N LYS A 161 8.78 7.27 14.06
CA LYS A 161 7.76 7.23 15.10
C LYS A 161 6.45 6.74 14.48
N LEU A 162 5.98 5.57 14.89
CA LEU A 162 4.74 4.98 14.42
C LEU A 162 3.52 5.63 15.08
N SER A 163 2.35 5.50 14.47
CA SER A 163 1.09 6.00 15.03
C SER A 163 0.73 5.39 16.39
N SER A 164 1.28 4.21 16.71
CA SER A 164 1.18 3.59 18.05
C SER A 164 2.06 4.23 19.12
N GLY A 165 2.95 5.17 18.76
CA GLY A 165 3.94 5.77 19.64
C GLY A 165 5.27 5.03 19.68
N GLU A 166 5.37 3.84 19.08
CA GLU A 166 6.60 3.05 19.02
C GLU A 166 7.65 3.72 18.12
N LEU A 167 8.91 3.69 18.55
CA LEU A 167 10.04 4.11 17.74
C LEU A 167 10.67 2.90 17.05
N ARG A 168 10.87 3.00 15.73
CA ARG A 168 11.50 1.97 14.91
C ARG A 168 12.70 2.55 14.18
N VAL A 169 13.69 1.70 13.92
CA VAL A 169 14.89 2.06 13.17
C VAL A 169 14.92 1.27 11.87
N CYS A 170 15.08 1.98 10.75
CA CYS A 170 15.16 1.39 9.42
C CYS A 170 16.42 1.88 8.70
N LEU A 171 16.88 1.13 7.71
CA LEU A 171 17.99 1.57 6.84
C LEU A 171 17.55 2.78 6.00
N LEU A 172 18.44 3.76 5.84
CA LEU A 172 18.17 4.96 5.01
C LEU A 172 17.91 4.64 3.54
N TYR A 173 18.34 3.47 3.07
CA TYR A 173 18.15 3.03 1.69
C TYR A 173 16.79 2.37 1.43
N THR A 174 15.94 2.22 2.45
CA THR A 174 14.58 1.72 2.26
C THR A 174 13.71 2.78 1.57
N SER A 175 12.62 2.34 0.93
CA SER A 175 11.81 3.18 0.06
C SER A 175 10.35 3.21 0.54
N PRO A 176 9.99 4.12 1.46
CA PRO A 176 8.60 4.34 1.85
C PRO A 176 7.87 5.27 0.88
N SER A 177 6.54 5.30 0.98
CA SER A 177 5.70 6.29 0.29
C SER A 177 5.25 7.37 1.27
N PRO A 178 5.31 8.62 0.87
CA PRO A 178 4.74 9.72 1.64
C PRO A 178 3.22 9.64 1.76
#